data_17328f75f61bd90c8be1fc805b62143d
#
_entry.id   17328f75f61bd90c8be1fc805b62143d
#
_cell.length_a   1.000
_cell.length_b   1.000
_cell.length_c   1.000
_cell.angle_alpha   90.00
_cell.angle_beta   90.00
_cell.angle_gamma   90.00
#
_symmetry.space_group_name_H-M   'P 1'
#
loop_
_entity.id
_entity.type
_entity.pdbx_description
1 polymer ?
#
loop_
_entity_poly.entity_id
_entity_poly.type
_entity_poly.pdbx_seq_one_letter_code
_entity_poly.pdbx_strand_id
1 'polypeptide(L)'
;MPVPANLIHDGSDEVVSKFPNTKSGKDKNPTTENVSGFFGQDMGYYSKDANYGDEGSAARFFYCPKANKKEKGDSKHPTVKPVELMRYLVRLVTPKDGIVLDPFAGTGTTGEACILENRNYYLIEAEESYIKDIENRINKYNRLGI
;
A
#
# COMPACT_ATOMS: atom_id res chain seq x y z
N MET A 1 12.41 17.12 13.22
CA MET A 1 12.57 15.68 13.46
C MET A 1 12.43 14.96 12.14
N PRO A 2 13.37 14.09 11.75
CA PRO A 2 13.14 13.24 10.60
C PRO A 2 11.96 12.32 10.91
N VAL A 3 10.98 12.34 10.02
CA VAL A 3 9.79 11.49 10.12
C VAL A 3 10.20 10.08 9.71
N PRO A 4 9.93 9.04 10.50
CA PRO A 4 10.26 7.68 10.10
C PRO A 4 9.48 7.32 8.83
N ALA A 5 10.21 7.06 7.74
CA ALA A 5 9.64 6.72 6.43
C ALA A 5 8.81 5.41 6.41
N ASN A 6 8.79 4.69 7.53
CA ASN A 6 8.26 3.33 7.64
C ASN A 6 6.97 3.26 8.48
N LEU A 7 6.39 4.41 8.84
CA LEU A 7 5.14 4.39 9.59
C LEU A 7 3.97 4.08 8.64
N ILE A 8 3.26 3.02 8.95
CA ILE A 8 2.03 2.58 8.26
C ILE A 8 0.88 2.72 9.25
N HIS A 9 -0.25 3.24 8.82
CA HIS A 9 -1.45 3.33 9.64
C HIS A 9 -2.71 2.93 8.85
N ASP A 10 -3.80 2.64 9.56
CA ASP A 10 -5.06 2.18 8.98
C ASP A 10 -5.99 3.32 8.52
N GLY A 11 -5.63 4.58 8.82
CA GLY A 11 -6.44 5.75 8.51
C GLY A 11 -7.66 5.92 9.39
N SER A 12 -7.75 5.22 10.55
CA SER A 12 -8.83 5.41 11.52
C SER A 12 -8.74 6.79 12.18
N ASP A 13 -9.88 7.33 12.61
CA ASP A 13 -9.94 8.63 13.28
C ASP A 13 -9.15 8.62 14.59
N GLU A 14 -9.12 7.49 15.29
CA GLU A 14 -8.34 7.29 16.50
C GLU A 14 -6.83 7.53 16.26
N VAL A 15 -6.30 7.00 15.17
CA VAL A 15 -4.89 7.15 14.79
C VAL A 15 -4.65 8.53 14.20
N VAL A 16 -5.47 8.96 13.23
CA VAL A 16 -5.30 10.24 12.52
C VAL A 16 -5.36 11.43 13.48
N SER A 17 -6.21 11.37 14.50
CA SER A 17 -6.34 12.45 15.51
C SER A 17 -5.09 12.64 16.38
N LYS A 18 -4.18 11.66 16.43
CA LYS A 18 -2.90 11.77 17.17
C LYS A 18 -1.82 12.53 16.40
N PHE A 19 -2.03 12.74 15.10
CA PHE A 19 -1.09 13.49 14.29
C PHE A 19 -1.39 15.00 14.34
N PRO A 20 -0.36 15.86 14.38
CA PRO A 20 -0.57 17.30 14.34
C PRO A 20 -1.14 17.73 12.99
N ASN A 21 -1.91 18.79 12.99
CA ASN A 21 -2.26 19.48 11.76
C ASN A 21 -1.05 20.27 11.27
N THR A 22 -0.77 20.14 9.98
CA THR A 22 0.34 20.82 9.31
C THR A 22 -0.18 21.60 8.10
N LYS A 23 0.51 22.69 7.80
CA LYS A 23 0.23 23.54 6.66
C LYS A 23 1.52 23.75 5.88
N SER A 24 1.52 23.47 4.58
CA SER A 24 2.64 23.82 3.72
C SER A 24 2.72 25.34 3.51
N GLY A 25 3.92 25.91 3.60
CA GLY A 25 4.13 27.30 3.26
C GLY A 25 3.80 27.55 1.79
N LYS A 26 3.19 28.68 1.48
CA LYS A 26 3.11 29.16 0.10
C LYS A 26 4.45 29.79 -0.25
N ASP A 27 5.10 29.31 -1.28
CA ASP A 27 6.29 29.99 -1.80
C ASP A 27 5.87 31.33 -2.40
N LYS A 28 6.43 32.43 -1.85
CA LYS A 28 6.05 33.77 -2.26
C LYS A 28 6.69 34.22 -3.57
N ASN A 29 7.69 33.44 -4.06
CA ASN A 29 8.41 33.73 -5.32
C ASN A 29 8.63 32.42 -6.10
N PRO A 30 7.69 32.02 -6.96
CA PRO A 30 7.93 30.89 -7.85
C PRO A 30 9.02 31.28 -8.84
N THR A 31 10.18 30.66 -8.67
CA THR A 31 11.28 30.76 -9.64
C THR A 31 11.16 29.61 -10.63
N THR A 32 11.00 29.94 -11.90
CA THR A 32 11.18 28.98 -12.99
C THR A 32 12.68 28.73 -13.18
N GLU A 33 13.19 27.59 -12.76
CA GLU A 33 14.54 27.17 -13.05
C GLU A 33 14.52 26.14 -14.18
N ASN A 34 15.35 26.37 -15.20
CA ASN A 34 15.68 25.35 -16.20
C ASN A 34 16.52 24.27 -15.51
N VAL A 35 15.97 23.08 -15.35
CA VAL A 35 16.75 21.93 -14.86
C VAL A 35 17.36 21.24 -16.08
N SER A 36 18.65 21.53 -16.33
CA SER A 36 19.44 20.75 -17.30
C SER A 36 19.69 19.36 -16.74
N GLY A 37 19.26 18.33 -17.45
CA GLY A 37 19.58 16.94 -17.08
C GLY A 37 21.10 16.69 -17.17
N PHE A 38 21.57 15.70 -16.43
CA PHE A 38 23.01 15.32 -16.32
C PHE A 38 23.69 15.04 -17.69
N PHE A 39 22.93 14.82 -18.75
CA PHE A 39 23.42 14.61 -20.13
C PHE A 39 23.03 15.74 -21.11
N GLY A 40 22.71 16.93 -20.62
CA GLY A 40 22.41 18.08 -21.50
C GLY A 40 21.08 17.95 -22.26
N GLN A 41 20.21 17.01 -21.90
CA GLN A 41 18.87 16.91 -22.44
C GLN A 41 17.95 17.91 -21.73
N ASP A 42 17.20 18.67 -22.54
CA ASP A 42 16.17 19.59 -22.02
C ASP A 42 15.02 18.75 -21.42
N MET A 43 14.99 18.65 -20.10
CA MET A 43 13.98 17.87 -19.38
C MET A 43 12.67 18.62 -19.20
N GLY A 44 12.48 19.74 -19.90
CA GLY A 44 11.28 20.54 -19.83
C GLY A 44 11.21 21.47 -18.62
N TYR A 45 10.28 22.39 -18.65
CA TYR A 45 10.02 23.31 -17.56
C TYR A 45 9.21 22.59 -16.48
N TYR A 46 9.85 22.32 -15.34
CA TYR A 46 9.08 22.01 -14.13
C TYR A 46 8.65 23.33 -13.52
N SER A 47 7.36 23.60 -13.61
CA SER A 47 6.76 24.70 -12.85
C SER A 47 6.89 24.35 -11.37
N LYS A 48 7.64 25.14 -10.61
CA LYS A 48 7.63 25.12 -9.15
C LYS A 48 6.33 25.67 -8.56
N ASP A 49 5.36 26.01 -9.41
CA ASP A 49 4.08 26.60 -9.02
C ASP A 49 3.12 25.57 -8.36
N ALA A 50 3.54 24.34 -8.21
CA ALA A 50 2.79 23.31 -7.49
C ALA A 50 2.94 23.39 -5.96
N ASN A 51 3.18 24.56 -5.40
CA ASN A 51 3.01 24.76 -3.97
C ASN A 51 1.51 24.92 -3.67
N TYR A 52 0.80 23.82 -3.83
CA TYR A 52 -0.59 23.67 -3.39
C TYR A 52 -0.58 23.87 -1.89
N GLY A 53 -1.08 25.02 -1.42
CA GLY A 53 -1.22 25.30 0.00
C GLY A 53 -2.00 24.17 0.68
N ASP A 54 -1.30 23.07 0.97
CA ASP A 54 -1.85 21.86 1.55
C ASP A 54 -1.93 22.01 3.05
N GLU A 55 -3.12 21.77 3.60
CA GLU A 55 -3.42 21.87 5.02
C GLU A 55 -4.17 20.61 5.47
N GLY A 56 -3.80 20.06 6.63
CA GLY A 56 -4.48 18.93 7.21
C GLY A 56 -3.59 18.13 8.16
N SER A 57 -4.10 17.00 8.63
CA SER A 57 -3.36 16.11 9.53
C SER A 57 -2.06 15.63 8.88
N ALA A 58 -0.96 15.61 9.63
CA ALA A 58 0.32 15.06 9.20
C ALA A 58 0.24 13.56 8.86
N ALA A 59 -0.82 12.87 9.28
CA ALA A 59 -1.08 11.48 8.91
C ALA A 59 -1.07 11.24 7.39
N ARG A 60 -1.44 12.26 6.58
CA ARG A 60 -1.46 12.17 5.10
C ARG A 60 -0.09 11.93 4.45
N PHE A 61 0.99 12.19 5.17
CA PHE A 61 2.36 11.93 4.70
C PHE A 61 2.83 10.51 4.93
N PHE A 62 2.03 9.69 5.61
CA PHE A 62 2.36 8.31 5.91
C PHE A 62 1.55 7.35 5.05
N TYR A 63 2.09 6.15 4.89
CA TYR A 63 1.44 5.14 4.07
C TYR A 63 0.16 4.63 4.75
N CYS A 64 -0.98 4.90 4.14
CA CYS A 64 -2.30 4.41 4.57
C CYS A 64 -2.89 3.53 3.45
N PRO A 65 -2.47 2.26 3.36
CA PRO A 65 -2.91 1.38 2.30
C PRO A 65 -4.37 0.98 2.51
N LYS A 66 -5.20 1.20 1.49
CA LYS A 66 -6.59 0.73 1.44
C LYS A 66 -6.80 -0.13 0.21
N ALA A 67 -7.42 -1.30 0.38
CA ALA A 67 -7.79 -2.14 -0.74
C ALA A 67 -8.75 -1.39 -1.68
N ASN A 68 -8.46 -1.41 -2.97
CA ASN A 68 -9.31 -0.82 -3.99
C ASN A 68 -10.52 -1.72 -4.30
N LYS A 69 -11.47 -1.23 -5.12
CA LYS A 69 -12.69 -1.98 -5.45
C LYS A 69 -12.38 -3.32 -6.14
N LYS A 70 -11.35 -3.37 -7.00
CA LYS A 70 -10.95 -4.59 -7.71
C LYS A 70 -10.39 -5.64 -6.74
N GLU A 71 -9.62 -5.21 -5.74
CA GLU A 71 -9.06 -6.10 -4.71
C GLU A 71 -10.13 -6.62 -3.75
N LYS A 72 -11.15 -5.81 -3.46
CA LYS A 72 -12.30 -6.23 -2.65
C LYS A 72 -13.19 -7.22 -3.38
N GLY A 73 -13.34 -7.06 -4.70
CA GLY A 73 -14.26 -7.86 -5.49
C GLY A 73 -15.68 -7.81 -4.91
N ASP A 74 -16.36 -8.96 -4.92
CA ASP A 74 -17.69 -9.14 -4.33
C ASP A 74 -17.65 -9.58 -2.86
N SER A 75 -16.47 -9.62 -2.26
CA SER A 75 -16.30 -10.03 -0.86
C SER A 75 -17.00 -9.07 0.10
N LYS A 76 -17.74 -9.65 1.04
CA LYS A 76 -18.39 -8.92 2.13
C LYS A 76 -17.49 -8.73 3.35
N HIS A 77 -16.23 -9.19 3.27
CA HIS A 77 -15.29 -9.05 4.38
C HIS A 77 -15.01 -7.56 4.68
N PRO A 78 -15.17 -7.11 5.94
CA PRO A 78 -15.10 -5.69 6.28
C PRO A 78 -13.70 -5.08 6.08
N THR A 79 -12.65 -5.87 6.22
CA THR A 79 -11.27 -5.40 6.27
C THR A 79 -10.34 -6.11 5.29
N VAL A 80 -10.70 -6.11 4.00
CA VAL A 80 -9.81 -6.64 2.95
C VAL A 80 -8.51 -5.83 2.93
N LYS A 81 -7.37 -6.51 3.06
CA LYS A 81 -6.05 -5.87 3.01
C LYS A 81 -5.61 -5.64 1.56
N PRO A 82 -4.91 -4.55 1.24
CA PRO A 82 -4.37 -4.33 -0.10
C PRO A 82 -3.23 -5.31 -0.38
N VAL A 83 -3.23 -5.87 -1.58
CA VAL A 83 -2.25 -6.89 -2.00
C VAL A 83 -0.82 -6.33 -1.94
N GLU A 84 -0.60 -5.11 -2.39
CA GLU A 84 0.74 -4.49 -2.40
C GLU A 84 1.33 -4.33 -0.99
N LEU A 85 0.51 -4.00 0.01
CA LEU A 85 0.95 -3.98 1.40
C LEU A 85 1.41 -5.38 1.84
N MET A 86 0.59 -6.40 1.57
CA MET A 86 0.91 -7.78 1.98
C MET A 86 2.15 -8.29 1.25
N ARG A 87 2.34 -7.96 -0.03
CA ARG A 87 3.57 -8.26 -0.78
C ARG A 87 4.80 -7.63 -0.14
N TYR A 88 4.72 -6.36 0.24
CA TYR A 88 5.80 -5.67 0.93
C TYR A 88 6.16 -6.38 2.25
N LEU A 89 5.15 -6.72 3.08
CA LEU A 89 5.37 -7.41 4.34
C LEU A 89 5.96 -8.82 4.14
N VAL A 90 5.45 -9.58 3.18
CA VAL A 90 5.97 -10.92 2.84
C VAL A 90 7.45 -10.84 2.44
N ARG A 91 7.84 -9.90 1.58
CA ARG A 91 9.24 -9.68 1.20
C ARG A 91 10.13 -9.31 2.39
N LEU A 92 9.60 -8.51 3.31
CA LEU A 92 10.34 -8.01 4.46
C LEU A 92 10.69 -9.12 5.46
N VAL A 93 9.75 -10.04 5.72
CA VAL A 93 9.88 -11.01 6.82
C VAL A 93 10.13 -12.45 6.38
N THR A 94 9.96 -12.77 5.08
CA THR A 94 10.02 -14.14 4.60
C THR A 94 11.08 -14.29 3.49
N PRO A 95 12.11 -15.11 3.67
CA PRO A 95 13.10 -15.38 2.63
C PRO A 95 12.46 -16.07 1.42
N LYS A 96 13.21 -16.17 0.31
CA LYS A 96 12.78 -16.95 -0.86
C LYS A 96 12.54 -18.41 -0.43
N ASP A 97 11.52 -19.02 -1.00
CA ASP A 97 11.08 -20.40 -0.70
C ASP A 97 10.62 -20.62 0.75
N GLY A 98 10.57 -19.54 1.55
CA GLY A 98 10.03 -19.58 2.91
C GLY A 98 8.52 -19.79 2.94
N ILE A 99 8.00 -20.09 4.13
CA ILE A 99 6.58 -20.36 4.37
C ILE A 99 6.00 -19.24 5.25
N VAL A 100 4.88 -18.70 4.82
CA VAL A 100 4.08 -17.72 5.60
C VAL A 100 2.90 -18.44 6.22
N LEU A 101 2.70 -18.27 7.52
CA LEU A 101 1.49 -18.71 8.21
C LEU A 101 0.59 -17.48 8.48
N ASP A 102 -0.65 -17.54 8.00
CA ASP A 102 -1.69 -16.57 8.34
C ASP A 102 -2.86 -17.30 9.02
N PRO A 103 -2.98 -17.22 10.36
CA PRO A 103 -4.01 -17.91 11.10
C PRO A 103 -5.39 -17.20 11.06
N PHE A 104 -5.47 -16.04 10.40
CA PHE A 104 -6.70 -15.24 10.24
C PHE A 104 -6.80 -14.71 8.80
N ALA A 105 -6.82 -15.63 7.85
CA ALA A 105 -6.58 -15.33 6.44
C ALA A 105 -7.65 -14.43 5.78
N GLY A 106 -8.84 -14.34 6.35
CA GLY A 106 -9.93 -13.52 5.82
C GLY A 106 -10.22 -13.87 4.35
N THR A 107 -9.98 -12.95 3.44
CA THR A 107 -10.17 -13.16 2.00
C THR A 107 -8.94 -13.71 1.27
N GLY A 108 -7.89 -14.13 1.98
CA GLY A 108 -6.71 -14.75 1.40
C GLY A 108 -5.72 -13.79 0.72
N THR A 109 -5.72 -12.52 1.06
CA THR A 109 -4.78 -11.55 0.48
C THR A 109 -3.32 -11.91 0.75
N THR A 110 -3.03 -12.50 1.93
CA THR A 110 -1.69 -13.01 2.27
C THR A 110 -1.25 -14.12 1.31
N GLY A 111 -2.13 -15.07 1.01
CA GLY A 111 -1.85 -16.15 0.05
C GLY A 111 -1.59 -15.61 -1.35
N GLU A 112 -2.40 -14.66 -1.82
CA GLU A 112 -2.19 -13.98 -3.10
C GLU A 112 -0.82 -13.30 -3.14
N ALA A 113 -0.45 -12.58 -2.09
CA ALA A 113 0.85 -11.93 -1.98
C ALA A 113 2.00 -12.95 -2.00
N CYS A 114 1.86 -14.09 -1.33
CA CYS A 114 2.86 -15.16 -1.33
C CYS A 114 3.06 -15.75 -2.73
N ILE A 115 1.99 -16.01 -3.48
CA ILE A 115 2.09 -16.49 -4.87
C ILE A 115 2.88 -15.48 -5.71
N LEU A 116 2.53 -14.20 -5.66
CA LEU A 116 3.19 -13.14 -6.42
C LEU A 116 4.67 -12.93 -6.05
N GLU A 117 5.05 -13.31 -4.85
CA GLU A 117 6.43 -13.18 -4.34
C GLU A 117 7.20 -14.51 -4.34
N ASN A 118 6.65 -15.59 -4.91
CA ASN A 118 7.23 -16.93 -4.91
C ASN A 118 7.58 -17.42 -3.49
N ARG A 119 6.57 -17.42 -2.60
CA ARG A 119 6.65 -17.98 -1.24
C ARG A 119 5.55 -19.00 -1.05
N ASN A 120 5.80 -19.95 -0.16
CA ASN A 120 4.79 -20.87 0.29
C ASN A 120 3.91 -20.24 1.38
N TYR A 121 2.71 -20.80 1.58
CA TYR A 121 1.80 -20.28 2.58
C TYR A 121 0.93 -21.37 3.19
N TYR A 122 0.52 -21.14 4.45
CA TYR A 122 -0.59 -21.80 5.11
C TYR A 122 -1.60 -20.75 5.56
N LEU A 123 -2.84 -20.89 5.11
CA LEU A 123 -3.94 -20.00 5.45
C LEU A 123 -4.94 -20.74 6.31
N ILE A 124 -5.34 -20.14 7.43
CA ILE A 124 -6.38 -20.66 8.31
C ILE A 124 -7.48 -19.61 8.40
N GLU A 125 -8.72 -20.03 8.16
CA GLU A 125 -9.92 -19.18 8.27
C GLU A 125 -11.04 -20.00 8.87
N ALA A 126 -11.77 -19.41 9.82
CA ALA A 126 -12.86 -20.09 10.51
C ALA A 126 -14.21 -19.91 9.80
N GLU A 127 -14.36 -18.81 9.06
CA GLU A 127 -15.61 -18.46 8.39
C GLU A 127 -15.68 -19.09 7.00
N GLU A 128 -16.60 -20.01 6.80
CA GLU A 128 -16.74 -20.76 5.54
C GLU A 128 -16.97 -19.87 4.32
N SER A 129 -17.66 -18.75 4.49
CA SER A 129 -17.90 -17.80 3.41
C SER A 129 -16.59 -17.16 2.91
N TYR A 130 -15.63 -16.91 3.80
CA TYR A 130 -14.32 -16.36 3.45
C TYR A 130 -13.38 -17.42 2.88
N ILE A 131 -13.55 -18.69 3.25
CA ILE A 131 -12.81 -19.79 2.61
C ILE A 131 -13.10 -19.80 1.09
N LYS A 132 -14.35 -19.60 0.69
CA LYS A 132 -14.73 -19.47 -0.73
C LYS A 132 -14.06 -18.27 -1.41
N ASP A 133 -13.94 -17.15 -0.69
CA ASP A 133 -13.21 -15.98 -1.19
C ASP A 133 -11.72 -16.28 -1.40
N ILE A 134 -11.10 -17.01 -0.45
CA ILE A 134 -9.71 -17.49 -0.56
C ILE A 134 -9.53 -18.35 -1.81
N GLU A 135 -10.37 -19.38 -1.98
CA GLU A 135 -10.32 -20.29 -3.12
C GLU A 135 -10.45 -19.54 -4.46
N ASN A 136 -11.43 -18.64 -4.56
CA ASN A 136 -11.64 -17.84 -5.75
C ASN A 136 -10.43 -16.95 -6.07
N ARG A 137 -9.82 -16.37 -5.04
CA ARG A 137 -8.65 -15.49 -5.17
C ARG A 137 -7.42 -16.26 -5.65
N ILE A 138 -7.16 -17.43 -5.09
CA ILE A 138 -5.99 -18.26 -5.40
C ILE A 138 -6.16 -18.95 -6.75
N ASN A 139 -7.34 -19.49 -7.05
CA ASN A 139 -7.61 -20.23 -8.28
C ASN A 139 -7.41 -19.41 -9.57
N LYS A 140 -7.49 -18.09 -9.49
CA LYS A 140 -7.16 -17.24 -10.66
C LYS A 140 -5.70 -17.38 -11.08
N TYR A 141 -4.78 -17.60 -10.14
CA TYR A 141 -3.35 -17.79 -10.42
C TYR A 141 -3.07 -19.20 -10.96
N ASN A 142 -3.74 -20.21 -10.41
CA ASN A 142 -3.64 -21.59 -10.92
C ASN A 142 -4.05 -21.69 -12.40
N ARG A 143 -5.05 -20.88 -12.83
CA ARG A 143 -5.49 -20.81 -14.24
C ARG A 143 -4.49 -20.10 -15.14
N LEU A 144 -3.64 -19.25 -14.57
CA LEU A 144 -2.61 -18.51 -15.32
C LEU A 144 -1.28 -19.28 -15.39
N GLY A 145 -1.17 -20.45 -14.72
CA GLY A 145 0.05 -21.25 -14.69
C GLY A 145 1.19 -20.63 -13.88
N ILE A 146 0.82 -19.82 -12.90
CA ILE A 146 1.76 -19.16 -11.97
C ILE A 146 1.69 -19.88 -10.64
#